data_0352ad9a57b496ee07d7808977ae72d4
#
_entry.id   0352ad9a57b496ee07d7808977ae72d4
#
_cell.length_a   1.000
_cell.length_b   1.000
_cell.length_c   1.000
_cell.angle_alpha   90.00
_cell.angle_beta   90.00
_cell.angle_gamma   90.00
#
_symmetry.space_group_name_H-M   'P 1'
#
loop_
_entity.id
_entity.type
_entity.pdbx_description
1 polymer ?
#
loop_
_entity_poly.entity_id
_entity_poly.type
_entity_poly.pdbx_seq_one_letter_code
_entity_poly.pdbx_strand_id
1 'polypeptide(L)'
;MTLLLLENRRDNIQLKQINQKVKDLIAGDYSKVLDMQGGSEITNITNNLNDLSEVIRLTQENLEQESKRLNSILFYMTDGVLATNRRGQIIMINDTAKKQLGLVKEDVLNRSILELLKIEENYELRDLITQSPELLLDSQDINGEYLNLRVRFALIRRESGFISGLVAVLHDTTEQEKEERERRLFVSNVSHELRTPLTSVKSYLEALDEGALCETVAPDFIKVSLDETNRMMRMVTDLLHLSRIDNATSLLDVELINFTAFITFILNRFDKMKGQEKEKKYELVRDYPINSIWMEIDTDKMEEVVDNILNNAIKYSPDGGKITVRMKTTEDQMILSISDHGLGIPKQDLPRIFDRFYRVDRARSRAQGGTGLGLSIAKEIIKQHKGFIWAKSEYGKGSTFTIVLPYDKDAVKEEVWEDEVED
;
A
#
# COMPACT_ATOMS: atom_id res chain seq x y z
N MET A 1 -5.74 88.56 22.83
CA MET A 1 -6.43 88.19 21.56
C MET A 1 -5.55 87.27 20.65
N THR A 2 -4.23 87.52 20.53
CA THR A 2 -3.30 86.72 19.69
C THR A 2 -3.08 85.28 20.20
N LEU A 3 -3.02 85.06 21.52
CA LEU A 3 -2.83 83.70 22.07
C LEU A 3 -4.05 82.78 21.83
N LEU A 4 -5.25 83.29 22.03
CA LEU A 4 -6.50 82.54 21.76
C LEU A 4 -6.68 82.15 20.27
N LEU A 5 -6.20 82.96 19.34
CA LEU A 5 -6.20 82.72 17.92
C LEU A 5 -5.17 81.64 17.51
N LEU A 6 -4.02 81.58 18.21
CA LEU A 6 -3.01 80.52 18.01
C LEU A 6 -3.42 79.19 18.59
N GLU A 7 -4.07 79.11 19.74
CA GLU A 7 -4.64 77.91 20.32
C GLU A 7 -5.75 77.33 19.42
N ASN A 8 -6.69 78.13 18.97
CA ASN A 8 -7.80 77.69 18.08
C ASN A 8 -7.27 77.18 16.72
N ARG A 9 -6.14 77.77 16.23
CA ARG A 9 -5.51 77.32 14.99
C ARG A 9 -4.76 75.99 15.18
N ARG A 10 -4.17 75.73 16.34
CA ARG A 10 -3.51 74.49 16.72
C ARG A 10 -4.52 73.36 16.89
N ASP A 11 -5.61 73.65 17.61
CA ASP A 11 -6.70 72.60 17.80
C ASP A 11 -7.36 72.17 16.48
N ASN A 12 -7.57 73.13 15.54
CA ASN A 12 -8.08 72.80 14.22
C ASN A 12 -7.16 71.92 13.37
N ILE A 13 -5.83 72.09 13.50
CA ILE A 13 -4.85 71.21 12.79
C ILE A 13 -4.88 69.81 13.40
N GLN A 14 -4.90 69.76 14.75
CA GLN A 14 -4.95 68.47 15.47
C GLN A 14 -6.23 67.70 15.18
N LEU A 15 -7.37 68.37 15.15
CA LEU A 15 -8.66 67.74 14.73
C LEU A 15 -8.66 67.20 13.27
N LYS A 16 -7.95 67.92 12.36
CA LYS A 16 -7.78 67.40 10.98
C LYS A 16 -6.93 66.15 10.94
N GLN A 17 -5.87 66.08 11.76
CA GLN A 17 -5.00 64.88 11.82
C GLN A 17 -5.76 63.69 12.44
N ILE A 18 -6.57 63.91 13.48
CA ILE A 18 -7.45 62.90 14.07
C ILE A 18 -8.44 62.41 13.03
N ASN A 19 -9.11 63.29 12.30
CA ASN A 19 -10.04 62.92 11.24
C ASN A 19 -9.34 62.15 10.11
N GLN A 20 -8.09 62.51 9.75
CA GLN A 20 -7.34 61.77 8.75
C GLN A 20 -7.03 60.35 9.23
N LYS A 21 -6.59 60.19 10.49
CA LYS A 21 -6.33 58.88 11.10
C LYS A 21 -7.60 58.00 11.10
N VAL A 22 -8.76 58.55 11.44
CA VAL A 22 -10.02 57.81 11.39
C VAL A 22 -10.34 57.35 9.97
N LYS A 23 -10.07 58.22 8.95
CA LYS A 23 -10.24 57.82 7.54
C LYS A 23 -9.26 56.72 7.14
N ASP A 24 -7.99 56.79 7.57
CA ASP A 24 -6.98 55.78 7.32
C ASP A 24 -7.39 54.46 7.96
N LEU A 25 -7.93 54.46 9.20
CA LEU A 25 -8.50 53.26 9.86
C LEU A 25 -9.67 52.66 9.09
N ILE A 26 -10.59 53.46 8.59
CA ILE A 26 -11.73 53.01 7.76
C ILE A 26 -11.22 52.42 6.45
N ALA A 27 -10.13 52.94 5.90
CA ALA A 27 -9.49 52.42 4.68
C ALA A 27 -8.62 51.17 4.91
N GLY A 28 -8.47 50.70 6.16
CA GLY A 28 -7.67 49.54 6.50
C GLY A 28 -6.19 49.78 6.77
N ASP A 29 -5.75 51.05 6.89
CA ASP A 29 -4.37 51.39 7.25
C ASP A 29 -4.26 51.65 8.76
N TYR A 30 -3.81 50.60 9.47
CA TYR A 30 -3.66 50.61 10.93
C TYR A 30 -2.21 50.95 11.37
N SER A 31 -1.27 51.16 10.43
CA SER A 31 0.17 51.24 10.71
C SER A 31 0.60 52.57 11.28
N LYS A 32 -0.11 53.65 10.98
CA LYS A 32 0.27 55.01 11.40
C LYS A 32 -0.06 55.28 12.86
N VAL A 33 0.90 55.67 13.64
CA VAL A 33 0.73 56.12 15.02
C VAL A 33 0.62 57.65 15.01
N LEU A 34 -0.38 58.18 15.71
CA LEU A 34 -0.47 59.62 15.97
C LEU A 34 0.37 59.99 17.19
N ASP A 35 1.32 60.90 17.00
CA ASP A 35 2.07 61.48 18.11
C ASP A 35 1.69 62.98 18.20
N MET A 36 0.76 63.30 19.09
CA MET A 36 0.27 64.65 19.29
C MET A 36 0.32 65.01 20.76
N GLN A 37 1.01 66.15 21.06
CA GLN A 37 1.00 66.79 22.37
C GLN A 37 0.03 67.94 22.31
N GLY A 38 -1.11 67.78 22.95
CA GLY A 38 -2.15 68.83 23.03
C GLY A 38 -2.71 68.99 24.43
N GLY A 39 -3.85 69.64 24.56
CA GLY A 39 -4.59 69.68 25.84
C GLY A 39 -4.99 68.21 26.24
N SER A 40 -5.27 68.05 27.53
CA SER A 40 -5.53 66.69 28.09
C SER A 40 -6.54 65.88 27.33
N GLU A 41 -7.58 66.49 26.75
CA GLU A 41 -8.65 65.78 25.97
C GLU A 41 -8.15 65.28 24.61
N ILE A 42 -7.38 66.07 23.88
CA ILE A 42 -6.83 65.68 22.56
C ILE A 42 -5.81 64.58 22.73
N THR A 43 -4.98 64.61 23.75
CA THR A 43 -4.01 63.57 24.08
C THR A 43 -4.73 62.26 24.41
N ASN A 44 -5.81 62.31 25.20
CA ASN A 44 -6.62 61.10 25.49
C ASN A 44 -7.26 60.50 24.25
N ILE A 45 -7.86 61.36 23.37
CA ILE A 45 -8.43 60.88 22.10
C ILE A 45 -7.36 60.24 21.21
N THR A 46 -6.16 60.83 21.14
CA THR A 46 -5.05 60.32 20.36
C THR A 46 -4.60 58.92 20.87
N ASN A 47 -4.43 58.81 22.20
CA ASN A 47 -4.07 57.51 22.80
C ASN A 47 -5.13 56.45 22.54
N ASN A 48 -6.41 56.76 22.77
CA ASN A 48 -7.51 55.85 22.51
C ASN A 48 -7.59 55.40 21.03
N LEU A 49 -7.31 56.32 20.07
CA LEU A 49 -7.26 55.94 18.64
C LEU A 49 -6.05 55.07 18.30
N ASN A 50 -4.91 55.29 18.93
CA ASN A 50 -3.73 54.43 18.75
C ASN A 50 -3.98 53.05 19.35
N ASP A 51 -4.53 52.99 20.57
CA ASP A 51 -4.92 51.71 21.20
C ASP A 51 -5.94 50.94 20.36
N LEU A 52 -6.98 51.63 19.83
CA LEU A 52 -7.94 51.00 18.92
C LEU A 52 -7.28 50.50 17.65
N SER A 53 -6.35 51.30 17.05
CA SER A 53 -5.60 50.86 15.87
C SER A 53 -4.81 49.58 16.14
N GLU A 54 -4.17 49.50 17.28
CA GLU A 54 -3.35 48.36 17.70
C GLU A 54 -4.23 47.10 17.93
N VAL A 55 -5.36 47.24 18.61
CA VAL A 55 -6.32 46.14 18.84
C VAL A 55 -6.87 45.61 17.52
N ILE A 56 -7.24 46.51 16.59
CA ILE A 56 -7.74 46.07 15.27
C ILE A 56 -6.65 45.36 14.49
N ARG A 57 -5.43 45.92 14.47
CA ARG A 57 -4.26 45.31 13.79
C ARG A 57 -3.97 43.90 14.31
N LEU A 58 -3.86 43.73 15.63
CA LEU A 58 -3.61 42.45 16.29
C LEU A 58 -4.73 41.45 16.01
N THR A 59 -6.01 41.90 16.04
CA THR A 59 -7.17 41.05 15.75
C THR A 59 -7.12 40.55 14.30
N GLN A 60 -6.79 41.45 13.35
CA GLN A 60 -6.69 41.06 11.94
C GLN A 60 -5.52 40.10 11.68
N GLU A 61 -4.34 40.35 12.27
CA GLU A 61 -3.19 39.47 12.18
C GLU A 61 -3.49 38.08 12.75
N ASN A 62 -4.20 38.00 13.89
CA ASN A 62 -4.63 36.77 14.49
C ASN A 62 -5.62 36.00 13.56
N LEU A 63 -6.60 36.68 12.97
CA LEU A 63 -7.54 36.07 12.02
C LEU A 63 -6.83 35.57 10.77
N GLU A 64 -5.86 36.33 10.24
CA GLU A 64 -5.07 35.87 9.09
C GLU A 64 -4.20 34.65 9.42
N GLN A 65 -3.57 34.65 10.61
CA GLN A 65 -2.79 33.48 11.07
C GLN A 65 -3.67 32.24 11.26
N GLU A 66 -4.84 32.40 11.88
CA GLU A 66 -5.79 31.31 12.07
C GLU A 66 -6.28 30.75 10.72
N SER A 67 -6.63 31.65 9.77
CA SER A 67 -7.01 31.27 8.42
C SER A 67 -5.88 30.51 7.68
N LYS A 68 -4.64 31.00 7.75
CA LYS A 68 -3.47 30.33 7.17
C LYS A 68 -3.24 28.95 7.81
N ARG A 69 -3.41 28.86 9.14
CA ARG A 69 -3.26 27.60 9.88
C ARG A 69 -4.32 26.58 9.43
N LEU A 70 -5.58 26.99 9.35
CA LEU A 70 -6.67 26.12 8.88
C LEU A 70 -6.45 25.66 7.43
N ASN A 71 -6.04 26.57 6.55
CA ASN A 71 -5.73 26.23 5.16
C ASN A 71 -4.56 25.25 5.06
N SER A 72 -3.52 25.41 5.90
CA SER A 72 -2.39 24.47 5.94
C SER A 72 -2.85 23.08 6.40
N ILE A 73 -3.68 23.00 7.43
CA ILE A 73 -4.25 21.72 7.89
C ILE A 73 -5.00 21.02 6.75
N LEU A 74 -5.89 21.75 6.07
CA LEU A 74 -6.68 21.23 4.95
C LEU A 74 -5.80 20.79 3.77
N PHE A 75 -4.68 21.45 3.56
CA PHE A 75 -3.74 21.12 2.47
C PHE A 75 -2.97 19.82 2.74
N TYR A 76 -2.56 19.58 4.00
CA TYR A 76 -1.80 18.39 4.38
C TYR A 76 -2.70 17.19 4.77
N MET A 77 -4.02 17.36 4.80
CA MET A 77 -4.94 16.24 5.04
C MET A 77 -4.89 15.23 3.89
N THR A 78 -4.80 13.96 4.24
CA THR A 78 -4.90 12.82 3.31
C THR A 78 -6.33 12.58 2.83
N ASP A 79 -7.32 13.03 3.60
CA ASP A 79 -8.72 12.91 3.27
C ASP A 79 -9.20 14.10 2.42
N GLY A 80 -10.09 13.82 1.48
CA GLY A 80 -10.82 14.83 0.74
C GLY A 80 -11.88 15.51 1.63
N VAL A 81 -11.97 16.82 1.58
CA VAL A 81 -12.96 17.58 2.35
C VAL A 81 -13.74 18.53 1.44
N LEU A 82 -15.06 18.46 1.54
CA LEU A 82 -16.02 19.33 0.87
C LEU A 82 -16.91 19.99 1.93
N ALA A 83 -17.15 21.29 1.80
CA ALA A 83 -18.15 21.98 2.63
C ALA A 83 -19.20 22.66 1.77
N THR A 84 -20.46 22.65 2.24
CA THR A 84 -21.58 23.24 1.54
C THR A 84 -22.29 24.31 2.36
N ASN A 85 -23.06 25.15 1.68
CA ASN A 85 -24.05 26.01 2.31
C ASN A 85 -25.34 25.20 2.62
N ARG A 86 -26.39 25.88 3.17
CA ARG A 86 -27.69 25.29 3.50
C ARG A 86 -28.44 24.69 2.29
N ARG A 87 -28.08 25.11 1.07
CA ARG A 87 -28.70 24.63 -0.17
C ARG A 87 -27.97 23.46 -0.78
N GLY A 88 -26.92 22.95 -0.11
CA GLY A 88 -26.08 21.87 -0.63
C GLY A 88 -25.10 22.33 -1.72
N GLN A 89 -24.90 23.63 -1.90
CA GLN A 89 -23.95 24.16 -2.87
C GLN A 89 -22.57 24.22 -2.22
N ILE A 90 -21.56 23.78 -2.94
CA ILE A 90 -20.16 23.70 -2.49
C ILE A 90 -19.60 25.08 -2.28
N ILE A 91 -19.13 25.37 -1.07
CA ILE A 91 -18.46 26.63 -0.69
C ILE A 91 -16.97 26.44 -0.46
N MET A 92 -16.52 25.19 -0.23
CA MET A 92 -15.11 24.86 -0.02
C MET A 92 -14.84 23.43 -0.46
N ILE A 93 -13.67 23.21 -1.06
CA ILE A 93 -13.12 21.92 -1.44
C ILE A 93 -11.59 21.97 -1.28
N ASN A 94 -10.99 20.97 -0.61
CA ASN A 94 -9.55 20.89 -0.52
C ASN A 94 -8.94 20.21 -1.78
N ASP A 95 -7.62 20.32 -1.94
CA ASP A 95 -6.95 19.79 -3.12
C ASP A 95 -6.96 18.25 -3.19
N THR A 96 -6.98 17.57 -2.04
CA THR A 96 -7.14 16.12 -1.97
C THR A 96 -8.47 15.67 -2.56
N ALA A 97 -9.60 16.32 -2.20
CA ALA A 97 -10.91 16.00 -2.77
C ALA A 97 -10.95 16.23 -4.27
N LYS A 98 -10.32 17.30 -4.78
CA LYS A 98 -10.21 17.54 -6.23
C LYS A 98 -9.48 16.40 -6.94
N LYS A 99 -8.36 15.93 -6.36
CA LYS A 99 -7.58 14.81 -6.91
C LYS A 99 -8.39 13.52 -6.91
N GLN A 100 -9.01 13.17 -5.78
CA GLN A 100 -9.79 11.96 -5.60
C GLN A 100 -11.03 11.90 -6.51
N LEU A 101 -11.61 13.06 -6.86
CA LEU A 101 -12.77 13.16 -7.74
C LEU A 101 -12.41 13.43 -9.21
N GLY A 102 -11.11 13.45 -9.57
CA GLY A 102 -10.64 13.67 -10.94
C GLY A 102 -10.88 15.10 -11.47
N LEU A 103 -11.01 16.08 -10.59
CA LEU A 103 -11.40 17.46 -10.94
C LEU A 103 -10.16 18.33 -11.22
N VAL A 104 -9.60 18.25 -12.41
CA VAL A 104 -8.31 18.90 -12.73
C VAL A 104 -8.40 20.41 -12.96
N LYS A 105 -9.53 20.94 -13.44
CA LYS A 105 -9.68 22.36 -13.86
C LYS A 105 -11.08 22.94 -13.70
N GLU A 106 -11.99 22.24 -13.08
CA GLU A 106 -13.36 22.70 -12.98
C GLU A 106 -13.54 23.63 -11.77
N ASP A 107 -14.22 24.76 -12.02
CA ASP A 107 -14.75 25.55 -10.91
C ASP A 107 -15.97 24.84 -10.36
N VAL A 108 -15.78 24.14 -9.23
CA VAL A 108 -16.82 23.36 -8.55
C VAL A 108 -17.57 24.16 -7.50
N LEU A 109 -17.16 25.41 -7.25
CA LEU A 109 -17.85 26.29 -6.31
C LEU A 109 -19.27 26.57 -6.82
N ASN A 110 -20.22 26.59 -5.88
CA ASN A 110 -21.66 26.75 -6.13
C ASN A 110 -22.36 25.59 -6.87
N ARG A 111 -21.68 24.52 -7.24
CA ARG A 111 -22.35 23.29 -7.73
C ARG A 111 -23.00 22.53 -6.59
N SER A 112 -23.99 21.70 -6.90
CA SER A 112 -24.62 20.79 -5.94
C SER A 112 -23.67 19.67 -5.52
N ILE A 113 -23.58 19.39 -4.22
CA ILE A 113 -22.82 18.25 -3.70
C ILE A 113 -23.37 16.91 -4.21
N LEU A 114 -24.70 16.80 -4.40
CA LEU A 114 -25.33 15.59 -4.93
C LEU A 114 -24.88 15.30 -6.37
N GLU A 115 -24.87 16.34 -7.22
CA GLU A 115 -24.39 16.26 -8.58
C GLU A 115 -22.90 15.91 -8.64
N LEU A 116 -22.06 16.57 -7.83
CA LEU A 116 -20.63 16.33 -7.81
C LEU A 116 -20.26 14.90 -7.39
N LEU A 117 -20.95 14.36 -6.39
CA LEU A 117 -20.76 12.99 -5.91
C LEU A 117 -21.58 11.96 -6.72
N LYS A 118 -22.37 12.40 -7.72
CA LYS A 118 -23.24 11.56 -8.56
C LYS A 118 -24.21 10.70 -7.76
N ILE A 119 -24.78 11.26 -6.71
CA ILE A 119 -25.72 10.56 -5.81
C ILE A 119 -27.15 11.11 -5.88
N GLU A 120 -27.43 11.99 -6.81
CA GLU A 120 -28.72 12.67 -6.98
C GLU A 120 -29.88 11.72 -7.30
N GLU A 121 -29.61 10.55 -7.87
CA GLU A 121 -30.66 9.55 -8.15
C GLU A 121 -31.12 8.79 -6.88
N ASN A 122 -30.25 8.70 -5.87
CA ASN A 122 -30.47 7.85 -4.69
C ASN A 122 -30.70 8.63 -3.41
N TYR A 123 -30.30 9.90 -3.35
CA TYR A 123 -30.33 10.71 -2.14
C TYR A 123 -30.77 12.14 -2.42
N GLU A 124 -31.58 12.66 -1.52
CA GLU A 124 -31.91 14.09 -1.45
C GLU A 124 -30.98 14.76 -0.39
N LEU A 125 -30.83 16.07 -0.48
CA LEU A 125 -30.09 16.86 0.51
C LEU A 125 -30.64 16.65 1.94
N ARG A 126 -31.94 16.43 2.06
CA ARG A 126 -32.64 16.18 3.33
C ARG A 126 -32.18 14.86 3.96
N ASP A 127 -31.89 13.83 3.15
CA ASP A 127 -31.43 12.54 3.63
C ASP A 127 -30.04 12.63 4.20
N LEU A 128 -29.14 13.38 3.53
CA LEU A 128 -27.79 13.64 4.02
C LEU A 128 -27.82 14.39 5.35
N ILE A 129 -28.78 15.28 5.56
CA ILE A 129 -28.92 16.07 6.79
C ILE A 129 -29.53 15.25 7.94
N THR A 130 -30.50 14.38 7.67
CA THR A 130 -31.28 13.68 8.71
C THR A 130 -30.64 12.35 9.10
N GLN A 131 -30.09 11.62 8.16
CA GLN A 131 -29.55 10.28 8.36
C GLN A 131 -28.02 10.26 8.44
N SER A 132 -27.34 11.29 7.90
CA SER A 132 -25.88 11.34 7.77
C SER A 132 -25.30 10.01 7.29
N PRO A 133 -25.74 9.49 6.14
CA PRO A 133 -25.38 8.16 5.67
C PRO A 133 -23.87 8.07 5.41
N GLU A 134 -23.31 6.89 5.60
CA GLU A 134 -21.98 6.57 5.10
C GLU A 134 -22.11 5.96 3.70
N LEU A 135 -21.47 6.59 2.71
CA LEU A 135 -21.56 6.16 1.31
C LEU A 135 -20.23 5.60 0.84
N LEU A 136 -20.30 4.56 0.00
CA LEU A 136 -19.17 4.06 -0.76
C LEU A 136 -19.34 4.52 -2.21
N LEU A 137 -18.35 5.22 -2.73
CA LEU A 137 -18.35 5.76 -4.08
C LEU A 137 -17.14 5.25 -4.86
N ASP A 138 -17.40 4.76 -6.06
CA ASP A 138 -16.34 4.48 -7.02
C ASP A 138 -15.99 5.77 -7.75
N SER A 139 -14.73 6.14 -7.74
CA SER A 139 -14.21 7.33 -8.40
C SER A 139 -12.99 7.00 -9.25
N GLN A 140 -12.58 7.93 -10.09
CA GLN A 140 -11.29 7.91 -10.77
C GLN A 140 -10.53 9.18 -10.40
N ASP A 141 -9.26 9.00 -10.01
CA ASP A 141 -8.39 10.12 -9.72
C ASP A 141 -7.99 10.88 -11.00
N ILE A 142 -7.19 11.93 -10.84
CA ILE A 142 -6.65 12.73 -11.94
C ILE A 142 -5.76 11.95 -12.92
N ASN A 143 -5.24 10.79 -12.52
CA ASN A 143 -4.40 9.91 -13.34
C ASN A 143 -5.24 8.80 -14.01
N GLY A 144 -6.53 8.71 -13.72
CA GLY A 144 -7.43 7.67 -14.19
C GLY A 144 -7.38 6.37 -13.37
N GLU A 145 -6.75 6.39 -12.19
CA GLU A 145 -6.75 5.26 -11.27
C GLU A 145 -8.09 5.15 -10.56
N TYR A 146 -8.59 3.92 -10.43
CA TYR A 146 -9.84 3.66 -9.72
C TYR A 146 -9.63 3.76 -8.21
N LEU A 147 -10.50 4.56 -7.56
CA LEU A 147 -10.52 4.77 -6.12
C LEU A 147 -11.87 4.33 -5.54
N ASN A 148 -11.83 3.67 -4.38
CA ASN A 148 -12.98 3.41 -3.54
C ASN A 148 -13.02 4.45 -2.42
N LEU A 149 -13.94 5.39 -2.52
CA LEU A 149 -14.06 6.49 -1.56
C LEU A 149 -15.18 6.21 -0.58
N ARG A 150 -14.85 6.24 0.70
CA ARG A 150 -15.83 6.24 1.79
C ARG A 150 -16.16 7.66 2.17
N VAL A 151 -17.43 8.07 1.98
CA VAL A 151 -17.87 9.43 2.22
C VAL A 151 -18.73 9.48 3.48
N ARG A 152 -18.34 10.34 4.42
CA ARG A 152 -19.07 10.62 5.65
C ARG A 152 -19.53 12.06 5.66
N PHE A 153 -20.75 12.29 6.15
CA PHE A 153 -21.34 13.61 6.24
C PHE A 153 -21.46 14.08 7.68
N ALA A 154 -21.15 15.36 7.92
CA ALA A 154 -21.32 16.02 9.20
C ALA A 154 -21.99 17.39 9.02
N LEU A 155 -22.80 17.81 9.99
CA LEU A 155 -23.52 19.07 9.95
C LEU A 155 -22.69 20.20 10.53
N ILE A 156 -22.61 21.32 9.80
CA ILE A 156 -22.09 22.59 10.33
C ILE A 156 -23.24 23.31 11.04
N ARG A 157 -23.12 23.51 12.34
CA ARG A 157 -24.11 24.23 13.15
C ARG A 157 -23.52 25.59 13.62
N ARG A 158 -24.37 26.62 13.64
CA ARG A 158 -24.06 27.89 14.31
C ARG A 158 -24.23 27.74 15.81
N GLU A 159 -23.72 28.67 16.60
CA GLU A 159 -23.92 28.74 18.05
C GLU A 159 -25.43 28.76 18.42
N SER A 160 -26.25 29.35 17.57
CA SER A 160 -27.71 29.34 17.69
C SER A 160 -28.37 27.99 17.46
N GLY A 161 -27.60 26.91 17.16
CA GLY A 161 -28.10 25.56 16.86
C GLY A 161 -28.63 25.36 15.43
N PHE A 162 -28.78 26.43 14.64
CA PHE A 162 -29.24 26.31 13.25
C PHE A 162 -28.16 25.68 12.35
N ILE A 163 -28.56 24.77 11.44
CA ILE A 163 -27.71 24.15 10.44
C ILE A 163 -27.25 25.24 9.45
N SER A 164 -25.94 25.40 9.31
CA SER A 164 -25.31 26.36 8.40
C SER A 164 -24.91 25.71 7.06
N GLY A 165 -24.64 24.41 7.07
CA GLY A 165 -24.22 23.64 5.91
C GLY A 165 -23.87 22.21 6.28
N LEU A 166 -23.22 21.53 5.36
CA LEU A 166 -22.78 20.14 5.47
C LEU A 166 -21.29 20.06 5.14
N VAL A 167 -20.58 19.20 5.85
CA VAL A 167 -19.23 18.78 5.48
C VAL A 167 -19.30 17.35 5.02
N ALA A 168 -18.67 17.04 3.89
CA ALA A 168 -18.41 15.69 3.44
C ALA A 168 -16.89 15.41 3.53
N VAL A 169 -16.52 14.30 4.15
CA VAL A 169 -15.15 13.80 4.23
C VAL A 169 -15.05 12.56 3.37
N LEU A 170 -14.12 12.57 2.41
CA LEU A 170 -13.84 11.50 1.48
C LEU A 170 -12.56 10.79 1.91
N HIS A 171 -12.71 9.58 2.38
CA HIS A 171 -11.60 8.72 2.79
C HIS A 171 -11.33 7.67 1.71
N ASP A 172 -10.09 7.58 1.24
CA ASP A 172 -9.69 6.56 0.27
C ASP A 172 -9.50 5.22 1.00
N THR A 173 -10.35 4.25 0.65
CA THR A 173 -10.32 2.90 1.22
C THR A 173 -9.84 1.85 0.21
N THR A 174 -9.29 2.27 -0.92
CA THR A 174 -8.93 1.41 -2.05
C THR A 174 -8.00 0.27 -1.63
N GLU A 175 -6.91 0.57 -0.94
CA GLU A 175 -5.97 -0.46 -0.45
C GLU A 175 -6.62 -1.34 0.64
N GLN A 176 -7.38 -0.77 1.56
CA GLN A 176 -8.07 -1.52 2.61
C GLN A 176 -9.09 -2.51 2.04
N GLU A 177 -9.88 -2.06 1.07
CA GLU A 177 -10.88 -2.89 0.38
C GLU A 177 -10.22 -4.01 -0.43
N LYS A 178 -9.09 -3.73 -1.05
CA LYS A 178 -8.29 -4.69 -1.79
C LYS A 178 -7.72 -5.77 -0.85
N GLU A 179 -7.11 -5.38 0.26
CA GLU A 179 -6.58 -6.30 1.27
C GLU A 179 -7.68 -7.18 1.87
N GLU A 180 -8.84 -6.59 2.19
CA GLU A 180 -9.97 -7.33 2.72
C GLU A 180 -10.54 -8.34 1.69
N ARG A 181 -10.63 -7.93 0.43
CA ARG A 181 -11.05 -8.80 -0.67
C ARG A 181 -10.08 -9.96 -0.87
N GLU A 182 -8.79 -9.69 -0.87
CA GLU A 182 -7.74 -10.72 -0.96
C GLU A 182 -7.83 -11.69 0.23
N ARG A 183 -8.06 -11.19 1.44
CA ARG A 183 -8.26 -12.01 2.64
C ARG A 183 -9.50 -12.91 2.53
N ARG A 184 -10.65 -12.37 2.08
CA ARG A 184 -11.87 -13.16 1.88
C ARG A 184 -11.67 -14.26 0.82
N LEU A 185 -11.03 -13.91 -0.29
CA LEU A 185 -10.69 -14.87 -1.34
C LEU A 185 -9.75 -15.97 -0.83
N PHE A 186 -8.76 -15.60 -0.02
CA PHE A 186 -7.84 -16.54 0.62
C PHE A 186 -8.59 -17.57 1.48
N VAL A 187 -9.45 -17.12 2.41
CA VAL A 187 -10.25 -18.03 3.26
C VAL A 187 -11.15 -18.94 2.45
N SER A 188 -11.80 -18.40 1.40
CA SER A 188 -12.64 -19.18 0.49
C SER A 188 -11.84 -20.25 -0.25
N ASN A 189 -10.67 -19.89 -0.77
CA ASN A 189 -9.79 -20.82 -1.49
C ASN A 189 -9.24 -21.91 -0.58
N VAL A 190 -8.80 -21.58 0.65
CA VAL A 190 -8.39 -22.58 1.66
C VAL A 190 -9.50 -23.59 1.90
N SER A 191 -10.71 -23.10 2.16
CA SER A 191 -11.86 -23.99 2.42
C SER A 191 -12.15 -24.93 1.24
N HIS A 192 -12.03 -24.43 0.02
CA HIS A 192 -12.28 -25.19 -1.19
C HIS A 192 -11.19 -26.25 -1.46
N GLU A 193 -9.90 -25.84 -1.32
CA GLU A 193 -8.76 -26.71 -1.57
C GLU A 193 -8.58 -27.79 -0.49
N LEU A 194 -9.10 -27.59 0.73
CA LEU A 194 -9.16 -28.60 1.79
C LEU A 194 -10.36 -29.55 1.63
N ARG A 195 -11.53 -29.03 1.20
CA ARG A 195 -12.73 -29.85 1.06
C ARG A 195 -12.58 -30.96 0.01
N THR A 196 -11.97 -30.65 -1.12
CA THR A 196 -11.82 -31.59 -2.23
C THR A 196 -11.06 -32.86 -1.85
N PRO A 197 -9.82 -32.82 -1.32
CA PRO A 197 -9.10 -34.02 -0.89
C PRO A 197 -9.81 -34.74 0.25
N LEU A 198 -10.41 -34.03 1.20
CA LEU A 198 -11.15 -34.63 2.29
C LEU A 198 -12.34 -35.44 1.81
N THR A 199 -13.09 -34.93 0.81
CA THR A 199 -14.19 -35.67 0.18
C THR A 199 -13.66 -36.89 -0.55
N SER A 200 -12.54 -36.81 -1.24
CA SER A 200 -11.91 -37.94 -1.94
C SER A 200 -11.50 -39.01 -0.95
N VAL A 201 -10.75 -38.65 0.11
CA VAL A 201 -10.35 -39.60 1.17
C VAL A 201 -11.57 -40.27 1.78
N LYS A 202 -12.61 -39.52 2.12
CA LYS A 202 -13.85 -40.06 2.66
C LYS A 202 -14.50 -41.08 1.74
N SER A 203 -14.64 -40.75 0.44
CA SER A 203 -15.26 -41.65 -0.53
C SER A 203 -14.50 -42.96 -0.72
N TYR A 204 -13.18 -42.95 -0.75
CA TYR A 204 -12.37 -44.17 -0.83
C TYR A 204 -12.44 -44.99 0.44
N LEU A 205 -12.48 -44.36 1.63
CA LEU A 205 -12.65 -45.08 2.89
C LEU A 205 -14.05 -45.69 3.02
N GLU A 206 -15.11 -45.00 2.60
CA GLU A 206 -16.48 -45.53 2.53
C GLU A 206 -16.57 -46.72 1.61
N ALA A 207 -15.96 -46.66 0.41
CA ALA A 207 -15.93 -47.78 -0.52
C ALA A 207 -15.18 -49.01 0.05
N LEU A 208 -14.10 -48.79 0.82
CA LEU A 208 -13.39 -49.85 1.52
C LEU A 208 -14.24 -50.51 2.64
N ASP A 209 -15.00 -49.68 3.38
CA ASP A 209 -15.89 -50.13 4.45
C ASP A 209 -17.08 -50.94 3.88
N GLU A 210 -17.63 -50.57 2.72
CA GLU A 210 -18.73 -51.22 2.02
C GLU A 210 -18.34 -52.54 1.36
N GLY A 211 -17.07 -53.00 1.40
CA GLY A 211 -16.64 -54.33 0.97
C GLY A 211 -15.47 -54.33 -0.03
N ALA A 212 -15.02 -53.21 -0.55
CA ALA A 212 -13.88 -53.16 -1.46
C ALA A 212 -12.54 -53.60 -0.82
N LEU A 213 -12.51 -53.81 0.50
CA LEU A 213 -11.36 -54.39 1.22
C LEU A 213 -10.95 -55.78 0.71
N CYS A 214 -11.92 -56.54 0.21
CA CYS A 214 -11.69 -57.88 -0.31
C CYS A 214 -11.34 -57.90 -1.81
N GLU A 215 -11.31 -56.72 -2.45
CA GLU A 215 -11.06 -56.59 -3.89
C GLU A 215 -9.58 -56.21 -4.17
N THR A 216 -9.14 -56.49 -5.41
CA THR A 216 -7.78 -56.15 -5.89
C THR A 216 -7.51 -54.64 -5.91
N VAL A 217 -8.54 -53.79 -5.82
CA VAL A 217 -8.49 -52.35 -5.86
C VAL A 217 -8.19 -51.69 -4.49
N ALA A 218 -8.30 -52.47 -3.39
CA ALA A 218 -8.05 -51.92 -2.04
C ALA A 218 -6.70 -51.23 -1.85
N PRO A 219 -5.56 -51.75 -2.35
CA PRO A 219 -4.27 -51.08 -2.25
C PRO A 219 -4.25 -49.72 -2.96
N ASP A 220 -4.94 -49.59 -4.09
CA ASP A 220 -5.00 -48.33 -4.83
C ASP A 220 -5.83 -47.27 -4.08
N PHE A 221 -6.96 -47.66 -3.47
CA PHE A 221 -7.79 -46.79 -2.66
C PHE A 221 -7.06 -46.30 -1.42
N ILE A 222 -6.29 -47.15 -0.74
CA ILE A 222 -5.45 -46.82 0.38
C ILE A 222 -4.34 -45.82 -0.06
N LYS A 223 -3.68 -46.11 -1.18
CA LYS A 223 -2.62 -45.28 -1.73
C LYS A 223 -3.13 -43.89 -2.06
N VAL A 224 -4.27 -43.77 -2.77
CA VAL A 224 -4.85 -42.44 -3.08
C VAL A 224 -5.23 -41.71 -1.81
N SER A 225 -5.79 -42.37 -0.80
CA SER A 225 -6.14 -41.76 0.47
C SER A 225 -4.91 -41.24 1.22
N LEU A 226 -3.80 -41.98 1.20
CA LEU A 226 -2.52 -41.55 1.79
C LEU A 226 -1.93 -40.35 1.03
N ASP A 227 -1.95 -40.39 -0.30
CA ASP A 227 -1.41 -39.29 -1.14
C ASP A 227 -2.18 -37.99 -0.91
N GLU A 228 -3.53 -38.05 -0.84
CA GLU A 228 -4.35 -36.87 -0.53
C GLU A 228 -4.16 -36.40 0.90
N THR A 229 -3.98 -37.26 1.88
CA THR A 229 -3.66 -36.89 3.26
C THR A 229 -2.30 -36.20 3.35
N ASN A 230 -1.27 -36.73 2.69
CA ASN A 230 0.06 -36.12 2.63
C ASN A 230 0.02 -34.75 1.93
N ARG A 231 -0.84 -34.61 0.92
CA ARG A 231 -1.08 -33.34 0.24
C ARG A 231 -1.72 -32.32 1.19
N MET A 232 -2.73 -32.74 1.97
CA MET A 232 -3.36 -31.86 2.97
C MET A 232 -2.36 -31.40 4.04
N MET A 233 -1.50 -32.29 4.54
CA MET A 233 -0.47 -31.95 5.52
C MET A 233 0.49 -30.88 4.97
N ARG A 234 0.97 -31.05 3.73
CA ARG A 234 1.81 -30.04 3.07
C ARG A 234 1.09 -28.69 2.95
N MET A 235 -0.19 -28.71 2.55
CA MET A 235 -0.99 -27.49 2.44
C MET A 235 -1.15 -26.78 3.78
N VAL A 236 -1.38 -27.51 4.88
CA VAL A 236 -1.47 -26.92 6.23
C VAL A 236 -0.13 -26.31 6.63
N THR A 237 0.99 -26.97 6.36
CA THR A 237 2.33 -26.43 6.64
C THR A 237 2.59 -25.15 5.84
N ASP A 238 2.28 -25.14 4.54
CA ASP A 238 2.41 -23.95 3.67
C ASP A 238 1.54 -22.78 4.18
N LEU A 239 0.31 -23.07 4.65
CA LEU A 239 -0.59 -22.06 5.22
C LEU A 239 -0.08 -21.48 6.52
N LEU A 240 0.45 -22.31 7.41
CA LEU A 240 1.06 -21.86 8.68
C LEU A 240 2.30 -20.99 8.41
N HIS A 241 3.11 -21.37 7.43
CA HIS A 241 4.26 -20.58 6.99
C HIS A 241 3.81 -19.21 6.48
N LEU A 242 2.84 -19.16 5.57
CA LEU A 242 2.31 -17.93 5.02
C LEU A 242 1.70 -17.03 6.11
N SER A 243 0.95 -17.61 7.05
CA SER A 243 0.36 -16.86 8.19
C SER A 243 1.41 -16.23 9.09
N ARG A 244 2.56 -16.89 9.31
CA ARG A 244 3.66 -16.33 10.09
C ARG A 244 4.35 -15.18 9.36
N ILE A 245 4.49 -15.29 8.05
CA ILE A 245 5.06 -14.26 7.18
C ILE A 245 4.16 -13.01 7.15
N ASP A 246 2.84 -13.18 6.97
CA ASP A 246 1.86 -12.06 6.91
C ASP A 246 1.78 -11.26 8.21
N ASN A 247 1.95 -11.90 9.37
CA ASN A 247 1.83 -11.25 10.67
C ASN A 247 3.07 -10.44 11.09
N ALA A 248 4.08 -10.28 10.22
CA ALA A 248 5.35 -9.59 10.51
C ALA A 248 6.04 -10.04 11.82
N THR A 249 5.61 -11.18 12.40
CA THR A 249 6.17 -11.72 13.65
C THR A 249 7.45 -12.52 13.40
N SER A 250 7.74 -12.89 12.15
CA SER A 250 8.98 -13.54 11.77
C SER A 250 9.97 -12.48 11.30
N LEU A 251 10.78 -11.97 12.21
CA LEU A 251 12.00 -11.27 11.84
C LEU A 251 12.85 -12.26 11.03
N LEU A 252 13.43 -11.79 9.92
CA LEU A 252 14.41 -12.57 9.18
C LEU A 252 15.61 -12.80 10.10
N ASP A 253 16.08 -14.02 10.16
CA ASP A 253 17.37 -14.37 10.79
C ASP A 253 18.46 -14.25 9.73
N VAL A 254 18.90 -13.01 9.48
CA VAL A 254 19.88 -12.71 8.43
C VAL A 254 21.29 -12.92 8.94
N GLU A 255 22.08 -13.66 8.17
CA GLU A 255 23.47 -13.94 8.41
C GLU A 255 24.30 -13.54 7.19
N LEU A 256 25.51 -13.05 7.40
CA LEU A 256 26.48 -12.79 6.34
C LEU A 256 27.05 -14.12 5.82
N ILE A 257 26.68 -14.51 4.61
CA ILE A 257 27.09 -15.79 4.04
C ILE A 257 27.70 -15.64 2.65
N ASN A 258 28.50 -16.63 2.27
CA ASN A 258 28.93 -16.81 0.89
C ASN A 258 27.79 -17.41 0.05
N PHE A 259 27.04 -16.55 -0.62
CA PHE A 259 25.88 -16.92 -1.42
C PHE A 259 26.21 -17.88 -2.57
N THR A 260 27.39 -17.74 -3.19
CA THR A 260 27.84 -18.66 -4.25
C THR A 260 27.99 -20.08 -3.71
N ALA A 261 28.61 -20.22 -2.53
CA ALA A 261 28.75 -21.51 -1.86
C ALA A 261 27.40 -22.08 -1.43
N PHE A 262 26.53 -21.24 -0.89
CA PHE A 262 25.18 -21.59 -0.47
C PHE A 262 24.33 -22.14 -1.63
N ILE A 263 24.24 -21.43 -2.75
CA ILE A 263 23.52 -21.91 -3.93
C ILE A 263 24.14 -23.19 -4.47
N THR A 264 25.47 -23.29 -4.49
CA THR A 264 26.17 -24.51 -4.93
C THR A 264 25.81 -25.70 -4.02
N PHE A 265 25.73 -25.49 -2.71
CA PHE A 265 25.30 -26.52 -1.75
C PHE A 265 23.87 -27.00 -2.03
N ILE A 266 22.91 -26.11 -2.22
CA ILE A 266 21.51 -26.44 -2.54
C ILE A 266 21.45 -27.26 -3.84
N LEU A 267 22.16 -26.81 -4.90
CA LEU A 267 22.16 -27.49 -6.18
C LEU A 267 22.80 -28.89 -6.11
N ASN A 268 23.87 -29.07 -5.32
CA ASN A 268 24.49 -30.38 -5.11
C ASN A 268 23.56 -31.34 -4.33
N ARG A 269 22.84 -30.84 -3.33
CA ARG A 269 21.83 -31.60 -2.60
C ARG A 269 20.71 -32.04 -3.54
N PHE A 270 20.24 -31.12 -4.37
CA PHE A 270 19.19 -31.36 -5.35
C PHE A 270 19.60 -32.41 -6.40
N ASP A 271 20.81 -32.35 -6.94
CA ASP A 271 21.37 -33.36 -7.84
C ASP A 271 21.40 -34.77 -7.21
N LYS A 272 21.82 -34.88 -5.93
CA LYS A 272 21.87 -36.14 -5.21
C LYS A 272 20.48 -36.75 -4.98
N MET A 273 19.51 -35.92 -4.60
CA MET A 273 18.13 -36.38 -4.34
C MET A 273 17.46 -36.88 -5.62
N LYS A 274 17.62 -36.17 -6.72
CA LYS A 274 16.98 -36.49 -8.00
C LYS A 274 17.72 -37.53 -8.85
N GLY A 275 19.03 -37.67 -8.64
CA GLY A 275 19.83 -38.76 -9.27
C GLY A 275 19.41 -40.17 -8.84
N GLN A 276 18.66 -40.33 -7.74
CA GLN A 276 18.10 -41.57 -7.26
C GLN A 276 16.75 -41.92 -7.92
N GLU A 277 16.03 -40.94 -8.48
CA GLU A 277 14.79 -41.15 -9.24
C GLU A 277 15.14 -41.57 -10.68
N LYS A 278 15.04 -42.88 -10.97
CA LYS A 278 15.43 -43.49 -12.25
C LYS A 278 14.61 -43.06 -13.49
N GLU A 279 13.55 -42.27 -13.33
CA GLU A 279 12.57 -42.06 -14.41
C GLU A 279 12.84 -40.86 -15.31
N LYS A 280 13.60 -39.83 -14.86
CA LYS A 280 13.81 -38.61 -15.66
C LYS A 280 15.23 -38.09 -15.55
N LYS A 281 15.88 -37.83 -16.69
CA LYS A 281 17.22 -37.24 -16.74
C LYS A 281 17.13 -35.73 -16.83
N TYR A 282 17.54 -35.02 -15.77
CA TYR A 282 17.73 -33.59 -15.77
C TYR A 282 19.23 -33.27 -15.79
N GLU A 283 19.59 -32.27 -16.61
CA GLU A 283 20.93 -31.70 -16.61
C GLU A 283 20.87 -30.36 -15.87
N LEU A 284 21.56 -30.29 -14.74
CA LEU A 284 21.66 -29.03 -13.96
C LEU A 284 22.92 -28.26 -14.37
N VAL A 285 22.76 -27.16 -15.06
CA VAL A 285 23.86 -26.31 -15.56
C VAL A 285 24.05 -25.11 -14.64
N ARG A 286 25.28 -24.95 -14.17
CA ARG A 286 25.72 -23.86 -13.30
C ARG A 286 26.45 -22.83 -14.16
N ASP A 287 25.78 -21.69 -14.42
CA ASP A 287 26.31 -20.58 -15.24
C ASP A 287 26.56 -19.35 -14.34
N TYR A 288 27.53 -19.49 -13.45
CA TYR A 288 27.96 -18.40 -12.55
C TYR A 288 29.45 -18.51 -12.22
N PRO A 289 30.07 -17.35 -11.89
CA PRO A 289 31.50 -17.32 -11.56
C PRO A 289 31.77 -18.05 -10.22
N ILE A 290 32.99 -18.58 -10.09
CA ILE A 290 33.44 -19.27 -8.86
C ILE A 290 33.69 -18.25 -7.73
N ASN A 291 33.73 -16.96 -8.03
CA ASN A 291 33.99 -15.90 -7.06
C ASN A 291 32.93 -15.89 -5.95
N SER A 292 33.41 -15.70 -4.73
CA SER A 292 32.55 -15.59 -3.55
C SER A 292 31.72 -14.30 -3.62
N ILE A 293 30.42 -14.44 -3.50
CA ILE A 293 29.48 -13.32 -3.35
C ILE A 293 28.98 -13.39 -1.91
N TRP A 294 29.37 -12.43 -1.10
CA TRP A 294 28.94 -12.34 0.29
C TRP A 294 27.73 -11.42 0.39
N MET A 295 26.72 -11.84 1.14
CA MET A 295 25.51 -11.03 1.36
C MET A 295 24.77 -11.51 2.61
N GLU A 296 24.00 -10.60 3.19
CA GLU A 296 23.15 -10.88 4.33
C GLU A 296 21.80 -11.47 3.87
N ILE A 297 21.53 -12.71 4.26
CA ILE A 297 20.25 -13.38 3.98
C ILE A 297 19.86 -14.32 5.12
N ASP A 298 18.57 -14.62 5.20
CA ASP A 298 18.04 -15.75 5.96
C ASP A 298 18.18 -17.02 5.11
N THR A 299 19.10 -17.90 5.50
CA THR A 299 19.47 -19.09 4.72
C THR A 299 18.33 -20.07 4.59
N ASP A 300 17.56 -20.31 5.66
CA ASP A 300 16.45 -21.26 5.66
C ASP A 300 15.32 -20.79 4.71
N LYS A 301 15.01 -19.51 4.77
CA LYS A 301 14.00 -18.90 3.89
C LYS A 301 14.44 -18.88 2.42
N MET A 302 15.70 -18.55 2.18
CA MET A 302 16.23 -18.52 0.81
C MET A 302 16.33 -19.93 0.20
N GLU A 303 16.67 -20.93 1.01
CA GLU A 303 16.64 -22.34 0.60
C GLU A 303 15.23 -22.73 0.15
N GLU A 304 14.20 -22.36 0.92
CA GLU A 304 12.79 -22.60 0.56
C GLU A 304 12.42 -21.96 -0.78
N VAL A 305 12.86 -20.72 -1.04
CA VAL A 305 12.62 -20.03 -2.32
C VAL A 305 13.24 -20.81 -3.49
N VAL A 306 14.49 -21.21 -3.37
CA VAL A 306 15.22 -21.90 -4.42
C VAL A 306 14.61 -23.28 -4.66
N ASP A 307 14.30 -24.02 -3.59
CA ASP A 307 13.63 -25.33 -3.66
C ASP A 307 12.27 -25.27 -4.34
N ASN A 308 11.45 -24.26 -4.02
CA ASN A 308 10.16 -24.05 -4.67
C ASN A 308 10.29 -23.83 -6.19
N ILE A 309 11.29 -23.08 -6.63
CA ILE A 309 11.50 -22.82 -8.06
C ILE A 309 12.09 -24.07 -8.75
N LEU A 310 13.07 -24.73 -8.17
CA LEU A 310 13.66 -25.94 -8.73
C LEU A 310 12.65 -27.10 -8.82
N ASN A 311 11.85 -27.31 -7.79
CA ASN A 311 10.78 -28.31 -7.81
C ASN A 311 9.74 -28.00 -8.89
N ASN A 312 9.39 -26.73 -9.12
CA ASN A 312 8.52 -26.34 -10.21
C ASN A 312 9.18 -26.61 -11.57
N ALA A 313 10.46 -26.31 -11.74
CA ALA A 313 11.21 -26.58 -12.98
C ALA A 313 11.16 -28.07 -13.36
N ILE A 314 11.37 -29.00 -12.39
CA ILE A 314 11.23 -30.44 -12.63
C ILE A 314 9.79 -30.85 -12.91
N LYS A 315 8.85 -30.37 -12.08
CA LYS A 315 7.45 -30.73 -12.15
C LYS A 315 6.84 -30.41 -13.52
N TYR A 316 7.21 -29.28 -14.08
CA TYR A 316 6.68 -28.80 -15.35
C TYR A 316 7.58 -29.11 -16.57
N SER A 317 8.62 -29.93 -16.39
CA SER A 317 9.46 -30.48 -17.46
C SER A 317 9.27 -32.00 -17.54
N PRO A 318 8.16 -32.51 -18.16
CA PRO A 318 7.75 -33.90 -18.07
C PRO A 318 8.75 -34.85 -18.76
N ASP A 319 9.46 -34.40 -19.78
CA ASP A 319 10.39 -35.21 -20.55
C ASP A 319 11.85 -35.11 -20.07
N GLY A 320 12.07 -34.49 -18.89
CA GLY A 320 13.40 -34.13 -18.43
C GLY A 320 13.87 -32.83 -19.09
N GLY A 321 15.13 -32.60 -19.12
CA GLY A 321 15.70 -31.43 -19.80
C GLY A 321 16.77 -30.69 -19.01
N LYS A 322 17.11 -29.52 -19.49
CA LYS A 322 18.16 -28.69 -18.92
C LYS A 322 17.56 -27.65 -17.98
N ILE A 323 18.07 -27.59 -16.76
CA ILE A 323 17.79 -26.50 -15.81
C ILE A 323 19.05 -25.71 -15.67
N THR A 324 19.01 -24.40 -16.00
CA THR A 324 20.19 -23.51 -15.94
C THR A 324 20.02 -22.54 -14.80
N VAL A 325 20.98 -22.53 -13.89
CA VAL A 325 21.06 -21.55 -12.79
C VAL A 325 22.17 -20.55 -13.11
N ARG A 326 21.80 -19.29 -13.17
CA ARG A 326 22.70 -18.18 -13.49
C ARG A 326 22.71 -17.17 -12.36
N MET A 327 23.91 -16.73 -11.96
CA MET A 327 24.09 -15.62 -11.02
C MET A 327 24.89 -14.50 -11.66
N LYS A 328 24.50 -13.26 -11.38
CA LYS A 328 25.21 -12.04 -11.78
C LYS A 328 25.09 -11.01 -10.66
N THR A 329 26.13 -10.21 -10.47
CA THR A 329 26.11 -9.06 -9.57
C THR A 329 26.28 -7.77 -10.37
N THR A 330 25.62 -6.72 -9.93
CA THR A 330 25.87 -5.33 -10.27
C THR A 330 26.51 -4.62 -9.07
N GLU A 331 26.58 -3.31 -9.06
CA GLU A 331 27.13 -2.56 -7.91
C GLU A 331 26.26 -2.70 -6.65
N ASP A 332 24.93 -2.75 -6.82
CA ASP A 332 23.93 -2.68 -5.76
C ASP A 332 22.93 -3.86 -5.75
N GLN A 333 23.08 -4.83 -6.68
CA GLN A 333 22.12 -5.92 -6.83
C GLN A 333 22.81 -7.26 -7.14
N MET A 334 22.29 -8.32 -6.52
CA MET A 334 22.54 -9.70 -6.91
C MET A 334 21.34 -10.24 -7.67
N ILE A 335 21.57 -10.85 -8.82
CA ILE A 335 20.57 -11.40 -9.73
C ILE A 335 20.77 -12.90 -9.85
N LEU A 336 19.78 -13.67 -9.37
CA LEU A 336 19.71 -15.12 -9.52
C LEU A 336 18.61 -15.47 -10.53
N SER A 337 18.94 -16.23 -11.57
CA SER A 337 17.99 -16.69 -12.58
C SER A 337 18.02 -18.21 -12.70
N ILE A 338 16.85 -18.83 -12.64
CA ILE A 338 16.65 -20.28 -12.80
C ILE A 338 15.75 -20.48 -14.02
N SER A 339 16.28 -21.15 -15.04
CA SER A 339 15.61 -21.37 -16.33
C SER A 339 15.38 -22.86 -16.57
N ASP A 340 14.18 -23.23 -16.96
CA ASP A 340 13.79 -24.57 -17.39
C ASP A 340 13.42 -24.60 -18.89
N HIS A 341 13.39 -25.80 -19.47
CA HIS A 341 12.92 -26.07 -20.83
C HIS A 341 11.61 -26.88 -20.80
N GLY A 342 10.74 -26.59 -19.83
CA GLY A 342 9.47 -27.25 -19.65
C GLY A 342 8.36 -26.72 -20.53
N LEU A 343 7.13 -26.93 -20.08
CA LEU A 343 5.91 -26.56 -20.81
C LEU A 343 5.74 -25.05 -21.01
N GLY A 344 6.46 -24.24 -20.22
CA GLY A 344 6.23 -22.79 -20.21
C GLY A 344 4.88 -22.39 -19.64
N ILE A 345 4.65 -21.08 -19.56
CA ILE A 345 3.49 -20.43 -18.97
C ILE A 345 2.82 -19.53 -20.02
N PRO A 346 1.49 -19.67 -20.25
CA PRO A 346 0.76 -18.76 -21.14
C PRO A 346 0.87 -17.30 -20.68
N LYS A 347 0.95 -16.36 -21.62
CA LYS A 347 1.10 -14.93 -21.31
C LYS A 347 0.02 -14.35 -20.39
N GLN A 348 -1.22 -14.83 -20.54
CA GLN A 348 -2.36 -14.40 -19.73
C GLN A 348 -2.24 -14.81 -18.26
N ASP A 349 -1.48 -15.86 -17.97
CA ASP A 349 -1.33 -16.42 -16.63
C ASP A 349 -0.11 -15.87 -15.90
N LEU A 350 0.89 -15.35 -16.62
CA LEU A 350 2.13 -14.80 -16.05
C LEU A 350 1.93 -13.76 -14.92
N PRO A 351 0.99 -12.81 -15.02
CA PRO A 351 0.76 -11.84 -13.94
C PRO A 351 0.24 -12.49 -12.64
N ARG A 352 -0.33 -13.69 -12.75
CA ARG A 352 -1.06 -14.35 -11.66
C ARG A 352 -0.35 -15.54 -11.03
N ILE A 353 0.78 -16.00 -11.59
CA ILE A 353 1.46 -17.21 -11.08
C ILE A 353 1.99 -17.07 -9.65
N PHE A 354 2.12 -15.86 -9.15
CA PHE A 354 2.51 -15.53 -7.77
C PHE A 354 1.30 -15.31 -6.85
N ASP A 355 0.06 -15.38 -7.39
CA ASP A 355 -1.15 -15.29 -6.57
C ASP A 355 -1.34 -16.57 -5.76
N ARG A 356 -1.85 -16.45 -4.54
CA ARG A 356 -2.12 -17.58 -3.66
C ARG A 356 -3.14 -18.54 -4.28
N PHE A 357 -2.85 -19.86 -4.26
CA PHE A 357 -3.68 -20.93 -4.85
C PHE A 357 -3.82 -20.86 -6.38
N TYR A 358 -3.12 -19.97 -7.06
CA TYR A 358 -3.20 -19.89 -8.50
C TYR A 358 -2.50 -21.07 -9.18
N ARG A 359 -3.11 -21.58 -10.24
CA ARG A 359 -2.59 -22.69 -11.06
C ARG A 359 -3.06 -22.51 -12.49
N VAL A 360 -2.15 -22.62 -13.45
CA VAL A 360 -2.44 -22.54 -14.88
C VAL A 360 -3.36 -23.69 -15.32
N ASP A 361 -3.09 -24.92 -14.86
CA ASP A 361 -3.92 -26.12 -15.10
C ASP A 361 -4.22 -26.80 -13.76
N ARG A 362 -5.47 -26.69 -13.31
CA ARG A 362 -5.92 -27.24 -12.02
C ARG A 362 -5.91 -28.77 -12.01
N ALA A 363 -6.28 -29.43 -13.13
CA ALA A 363 -6.40 -30.89 -13.20
C ALA A 363 -5.02 -31.57 -13.18
N ARG A 364 -4.12 -31.12 -14.03
CA ARG A 364 -2.76 -31.65 -14.13
C ARG A 364 -1.93 -31.35 -12.88
N SER A 365 -2.08 -30.15 -12.33
CA SER A 365 -1.36 -29.76 -11.12
C SER A 365 -1.82 -30.50 -9.86
N ARG A 366 -3.11 -30.95 -9.80
CA ARG A 366 -3.60 -31.84 -8.73
C ARG A 366 -2.93 -33.20 -8.77
N ALA A 367 -2.87 -33.81 -9.93
CA ALA A 367 -2.21 -35.12 -10.11
C ALA A 367 -0.73 -35.12 -9.68
N GLN A 368 -0.09 -33.93 -9.69
CA GLN A 368 1.30 -33.73 -9.30
C GLN A 368 1.47 -33.13 -7.88
N GLY A 369 0.43 -33.13 -7.06
CA GLY A 369 0.48 -32.78 -5.63
C GLY A 369 0.82 -31.33 -5.30
N GLY A 370 0.65 -30.36 -6.23
CA GLY A 370 0.92 -28.96 -5.98
C GLY A 370 -0.14 -28.28 -5.11
N THR A 371 0.26 -27.44 -4.18
CA THR A 371 -0.62 -26.63 -3.33
C THR A 371 -1.04 -25.31 -3.99
N GLY A 372 -0.23 -24.76 -4.90
CA GLY A 372 -0.39 -23.44 -5.48
C GLY A 372 0.05 -22.30 -4.54
N LEU A 373 0.76 -22.65 -3.46
CA LEU A 373 1.26 -21.67 -2.48
C LEU A 373 2.76 -21.39 -2.61
N GLY A 374 3.56 -22.33 -3.15
CA GLY A 374 5.02 -22.23 -3.15
C GLY A 374 5.57 -20.97 -3.82
N LEU A 375 5.03 -20.54 -4.98
CA LEU A 375 5.47 -19.30 -5.64
C LEU A 375 5.03 -18.05 -4.89
N SER A 376 3.87 -18.05 -4.25
CA SER A 376 3.43 -16.93 -3.41
C SER A 376 4.26 -16.82 -2.13
N ILE A 377 4.66 -17.94 -1.52
CA ILE A 377 5.61 -17.99 -0.41
C ILE A 377 6.97 -17.43 -0.85
N ALA A 378 7.49 -17.90 -1.98
CA ALA A 378 8.75 -17.40 -2.54
C ALA A 378 8.72 -15.89 -2.76
N LYS A 379 7.62 -15.34 -3.31
CA LYS A 379 7.46 -13.90 -3.51
C LYS A 379 7.50 -13.13 -2.20
N GLU A 380 6.82 -13.62 -1.16
CA GLU A 380 6.77 -12.92 0.12
C GLU A 380 8.11 -12.96 0.85
N ILE A 381 8.83 -14.11 0.82
CA ILE A 381 10.19 -14.23 1.35
C ILE A 381 11.14 -13.24 0.66
N ILE A 382 11.10 -13.17 -0.66
CA ILE A 382 11.94 -12.22 -1.42
C ILE A 382 11.60 -10.77 -1.10
N LYS A 383 10.31 -10.46 -0.92
CA LYS A 383 9.86 -9.12 -0.50
C LYS A 383 10.38 -8.75 0.90
N GLN A 384 10.39 -9.70 1.86
CA GLN A 384 10.98 -9.49 3.19
C GLN A 384 12.49 -9.18 3.10
N HIS A 385 13.21 -9.83 2.17
CA HIS A 385 14.61 -9.51 1.86
C HIS A 385 14.78 -8.23 1.04
N LYS A 386 13.73 -7.39 0.91
CA LYS A 386 13.72 -6.14 0.11
C LYS A 386 14.06 -6.36 -1.37
N GLY A 387 13.84 -7.57 -1.87
CA GLY A 387 14.11 -7.98 -3.23
C GLY A 387 12.87 -8.03 -4.12
N PHE A 388 13.08 -8.48 -5.35
CA PHE A 388 12.04 -8.66 -6.36
C PHE A 388 12.14 -10.04 -7.02
N ILE A 389 11.00 -10.64 -7.37
CA ILE A 389 10.92 -11.88 -8.13
C ILE A 389 9.93 -11.72 -9.28
N TRP A 390 10.30 -12.20 -10.47
CA TRP A 390 9.41 -12.27 -11.63
C TRP A 390 9.72 -13.47 -12.49
N ALA A 391 8.84 -13.77 -13.44
CA ALA A 391 9.04 -14.82 -14.43
C ALA A 391 8.89 -14.28 -15.86
N LYS A 392 9.73 -14.82 -16.75
CA LYS A 392 9.58 -14.72 -18.20
C LYS A 392 9.38 -16.12 -18.74
N SER A 393 8.38 -16.30 -19.59
CA SER A 393 8.06 -17.63 -20.13
C SER A 393 7.43 -17.52 -21.51
N GLU A 394 7.65 -18.55 -22.31
CA GLU A 394 6.99 -18.78 -23.59
C GLU A 394 6.42 -20.20 -23.57
N TYR A 395 5.11 -20.30 -23.79
CA TYR A 395 4.42 -21.60 -23.78
C TYR A 395 5.03 -22.55 -24.81
N GLY A 396 5.39 -23.77 -24.37
CA GLY A 396 6.09 -24.78 -25.17
C GLY A 396 7.62 -24.65 -25.23
N LYS A 397 8.22 -23.61 -24.61
CA LYS A 397 9.69 -23.40 -24.65
C LYS A 397 10.35 -23.42 -23.27
N GLY A 398 9.56 -23.20 -22.21
CA GLY A 398 10.05 -23.17 -20.84
C GLY A 398 9.88 -21.82 -20.15
N SER A 399 10.41 -21.72 -18.92
CA SER A 399 10.27 -20.56 -18.07
C SER A 399 11.62 -20.16 -17.47
N THR A 400 11.74 -18.86 -17.15
CA THR A 400 12.89 -18.31 -16.42
C THR A 400 12.35 -17.48 -15.25
N PHE A 401 12.64 -17.92 -14.04
CA PHE A 401 12.37 -17.19 -12.82
C PHE A 401 13.61 -16.37 -12.46
N THR A 402 13.44 -15.09 -12.20
CA THR A 402 14.52 -14.18 -11.85
C THR A 402 14.25 -13.55 -10.49
N ILE A 403 15.23 -13.64 -9.60
CA ILE A 403 15.24 -13.04 -8.27
C ILE A 403 16.31 -11.96 -8.27
N VAL A 404 15.97 -10.79 -7.71
CA VAL A 404 16.91 -9.70 -7.46
C VAL A 404 16.89 -9.38 -5.99
N LEU A 405 18.06 -9.38 -5.37
CA LEU A 405 18.25 -9.02 -3.97
C LEU A 405 19.19 -7.82 -3.88
N PRO A 406 19.03 -6.96 -2.87
CA PRO A 406 20.01 -5.92 -2.55
C PRO A 406 21.39 -6.57 -2.31
N TYR A 407 22.43 -5.95 -2.81
CA TYR A 407 23.80 -6.40 -2.67
C TYR A 407 24.69 -5.20 -2.41
N ASP A 408 25.47 -5.27 -1.34
CA ASP A 408 26.47 -4.28 -1.02
C ASP A 408 27.86 -4.92 -1.19
N LYS A 409 28.59 -4.44 -2.19
CA LYS A 409 29.92 -4.93 -2.51
C LYS A 409 30.98 -4.53 -1.46
N ASP A 410 30.70 -3.46 -0.71
CA ASP A 410 31.65 -2.90 0.26
C ASP A 410 31.38 -3.37 1.69
N ALA A 411 30.21 -3.97 1.98
CA ALA A 411 29.88 -4.54 3.29
C ALA A 411 30.89 -5.58 3.79
N VAL A 412 31.54 -6.31 2.88
CA VAL A 412 32.57 -7.32 3.22
C VAL A 412 33.90 -6.70 3.64
N LYS A 413 34.15 -5.43 3.29
CA LYS A 413 35.46 -4.80 3.61
C LYS A 413 35.48 -4.27 5.05
N GLU A 414 34.34 -3.94 5.61
CA GLU A 414 34.25 -3.37 6.97
C GLU A 414 34.47 -4.45 8.04
N GLU A 415 33.91 -5.66 7.91
CA GLU A 415 34.11 -6.74 8.89
C GLU A 415 35.53 -7.34 8.90
N VAL A 416 36.21 -7.39 7.75
CA VAL A 416 37.58 -7.93 7.68
C VAL A 416 38.60 -7.01 8.35
N TRP A 417 38.30 -5.72 8.57
CA TRP A 417 39.19 -4.77 9.23
C TRP A 417 39.04 -4.74 10.74
N GLU A 418 37.92 -5.20 11.30
CA GLU A 418 37.76 -5.27 12.77
C GLU A 418 38.48 -6.48 13.39
N ASP A 419 38.59 -7.61 12.68
CA ASP A 419 39.28 -8.80 13.17
C ASP A 419 40.83 -8.72 13.08
N GLU A 420 41.39 -7.79 12.29
CA GLU A 420 42.87 -7.62 12.17
C GLU A 420 43.48 -6.61 13.16
N VAL A 421 42.66 -5.97 14.01
CA VAL A 421 43.10 -4.93 14.98
C VAL A 421 43.19 -5.44 16.42
N GLU A 422 42.83 -6.71 16.70
CA GLU A 422 42.88 -7.31 18.06
C GLU A 422 44.06 -8.32 18.23
N ASP A 423 45.17 -8.20 17.49
CA ASP A 423 46.41 -8.94 17.79
C ASP A 423 47.57 -8.01 18.19
#